data_1b99e4596febb19a9595205b4c25af14
#
_entry.id   1b99e4596febb19a9595205b4c25af14
#
_cell.length_a   1.000
_cell.length_b   1.000
_cell.length_c   1.000
_cell.angle_alpha   90.00
_cell.angle_beta   90.00
_cell.angle_gamma   90.00
#
_symmetry.space_group_name_H-M   'P 1'
#
loop_
_entity.id
_entity.type
_entity.pdbx_description
1 polymer ?
#
loop_
_entity_poly.entity_id
_entity_poly.type
_entity_poly.pdbx_seq_one_letter_code
_entity_poly.pdbx_strand_id
1 'polypeptide(L)'
;MVLNDDGSAQPAIIDMKSSALKVSRRWKTQIAMFKIQDKNGEFKQPALFATKWRIKTVEESNELGTWYNLNVEKVDLVDTKALFDEAKSFRSSVMKGEAKAVAENLEGEQAPF
;
A
#
# COMPACT_ATOMS: atom_id res chain seq x y z
N MET A 1 4.93 2.56 1.08
CA MET A 1 5.94 3.40 0.38
C MET A 1 5.78 3.27 -1.12
N VAL A 2 6.04 4.35 -1.83
CA VAL A 2 6.03 4.36 -3.29
C VAL A 2 7.44 4.14 -3.81
N LEU A 3 7.60 3.17 -4.71
CA LEU A 3 8.88 2.85 -5.34
C LEU A 3 9.04 3.66 -6.63
N ASN A 4 10.13 4.40 -6.73
CA ASN A 4 10.46 5.20 -7.90
C ASN A 4 11.23 4.37 -8.93
N ASP A 5 11.29 4.85 -10.16
CA ASP A 5 11.98 4.15 -11.26
C ASP A 5 13.49 4.00 -11.03
N ASP A 6 14.08 4.89 -10.25
CA ASP A 6 15.51 4.84 -9.92
C ASP A 6 15.84 3.87 -8.78
N GLY A 7 14.85 3.16 -8.25
CA GLY A 7 15.00 2.23 -7.14
C GLY A 7 14.85 2.84 -5.77
N SER A 8 14.74 4.17 -5.66
CA SER A 8 14.47 4.82 -4.40
C SER A 8 13.00 4.66 -4.01
N ALA A 9 12.69 4.89 -2.74
CA ALA A 9 11.33 4.81 -2.24
C ALA A 9 11.00 6.02 -1.37
N GLN A 10 9.74 6.40 -1.35
CA GLN A 10 9.27 7.51 -0.55
C GLN A 10 7.94 7.17 0.12
N PRO A 11 7.69 7.70 1.32
CA PRO A 11 6.42 7.51 1.99
C PRO A 11 5.28 8.19 1.22
N ALA A 12 4.12 7.56 1.21
CA ALA A 12 2.92 8.15 0.63
C ALA A 12 1.69 7.60 1.34
N ILE A 13 0.63 8.38 1.35
CA ILE A 13 -0.67 7.97 1.87
C ILE A 13 -1.65 7.95 0.71
N ILE A 14 -2.36 6.84 0.57
CA ILE A 14 -3.39 6.67 -0.44
C ILE A 14 -4.73 6.58 0.27
N ASP A 15 -5.63 7.49 -0.07
CA ASP A 15 -6.97 7.50 0.48
C ASP A 15 -7.92 6.79 -0.48
N MET A 16 -8.54 5.72 -0.01
CA MET A 16 -9.48 4.93 -0.81
C MET A 16 -10.89 5.11 -0.26
N LYS A 17 -11.64 5.99 -0.90
CA LYS A 17 -13.02 6.36 -0.54
C LYS A 17 -13.98 5.99 -1.65
N SER A 18 -15.27 5.97 -1.33
CA SER A 18 -16.36 5.78 -2.30
C SER A 18 -16.14 4.54 -3.17
N SER A 19 -16.06 4.69 -4.47
CA SER A 19 -15.86 3.57 -5.40
C SER A 19 -14.55 2.82 -5.21
N ALA A 20 -13.54 3.42 -4.58
CA ALA A 20 -12.28 2.76 -4.29
C ALA A 20 -12.34 1.85 -3.05
N LEU A 21 -13.42 1.87 -2.26
CA LEU A 21 -13.57 0.97 -1.11
C LEU A 21 -13.58 -0.49 -1.53
N LYS A 22 -14.22 -0.81 -2.65
CA LYS A 22 -14.21 -2.18 -3.19
C LYS A 22 -12.80 -2.62 -3.57
N VAL A 23 -11.98 -1.70 -4.08
CA VAL A 23 -10.58 -1.96 -4.43
C VAL A 23 -9.77 -2.25 -3.18
N SER A 24 -9.96 -1.46 -2.12
CA SER A 24 -9.31 -1.65 -0.83
C SER A 24 -9.65 -3.03 -0.23
N ARG A 25 -10.91 -3.43 -0.28
CA ARG A 25 -11.34 -4.74 0.24
C ARG A 25 -10.72 -5.88 -0.56
N ARG A 26 -10.68 -5.76 -1.88
CA ARG A 26 -10.06 -6.76 -2.76
C ARG A 26 -8.56 -6.86 -2.47
N TRP A 27 -7.89 -5.74 -2.30
CA TRP A 27 -6.47 -5.71 -1.98
C TRP A 27 -6.19 -6.41 -0.65
N LYS A 28 -6.97 -6.12 0.38
CA LYS A 28 -6.85 -6.79 1.69
C LYS A 28 -7.04 -8.29 1.58
N THR A 29 -7.98 -8.74 0.77
CA THR A 29 -8.20 -10.15 0.51
C THR A 29 -6.98 -10.77 -0.19
N GLN A 30 -6.44 -10.12 -1.20
CA GLN A 30 -5.24 -10.59 -1.90
C GLN A 30 -4.04 -10.67 -0.98
N ILE A 31 -3.87 -9.71 -0.09
CA ILE A 31 -2.80 -9.72 0.92
C ILE A 31 -2.97 -10.93 1.84
N ALA A 32 -4.17 -11.19 2.31
CA ALA A 32 -4.45 -12.32 3.19
C ALA A 32 -4.21 -13.67 2.50
N MET A 33 -4.43 -13.74 1.19
CA MET A 33 -4.23 -14.95 0.39
C MET A 33 -2.78 -15.10 -0.12
N PHE A 34 -1.95 -14.10 0.04
CA PHE A 34 -0.56 -14.16 -0.39
C PHE A 34 0.23 -15.05 0.56
N LYS A 35 0.66 -16.21 0.05
CA LYS A 35 1.42 -17.19 0.84
C LYS A 35 2.75 -17.48 0.16
N ILE A 36 3.77 -17.65 0.98
CA ILE A 36 5.08 -18.13 0.55
C ILE A 36 5.41 -19.42 1.30
N GLN A 37 6.17 -20.27 0.66
CA GLN A 37 6.62 -21.51 1.27
C GLN A 37 7.96 -21.28 1.99
N ASP A 38 8.05 -21.67 3.25
CA ASP A 38 9.29 -21.55 4.02
C ASP A 38 10.23 -22.76 3.77
N LYS A 39 11.35 -22.76 4.48
CA LYS A 39 12.36 -23.83 4.35
C LYS A 39 11.84 -25.19 4.75
N ASN A 40 10.81 -25.25 5.60
CA ASN A 40 10.21 -26.49 6.09
C ASN A 40 9.04 -26.95 5.21
N GLY A 41 8.76 -26.24 4.12
CA GLY A 41 7.64 -26.52 3.25
C GLY A 41 6.30 -26.00 3.73
N GLU A 42 6.27 -25.26 4.82
CA GLU A 42 5.05 -24.66 5.34
C GLU A 42 4.73 -23.35 4.62
N PHE A 43 3.45 -23.10 4.40
CA PHE A 43 3.00 -21.84 3.80
C PHE A 43 2.78 -20.80 4.87
N LYS A 44 3.37 -19.62 4.66
CA LYS A 44 3.25 -18.47 5.55
C LYS A 44 2.88 -17.23 4.77
N GLN A 45 2.14 -16.34 5.41
CA GLN A 45 1.89 -15.02 4.86
C GLN A 45 3.13 -14.16 5.08
N PRO A 46 3.73 -13.58 4.02
CA PRO A 46 4.87 -12.68 4.20
C PRO A 46 4.43 -11.40 4.89
N ALA A 47 5.37 -10.72 5.52
CA ALA A 47 5.10 -9.39 6.06
C ALA A 47 4.70 -8.46 4.91
N LEU A 48 3.72 -7.59 5.15
CA LEU A 48 3.21 -6.71 4.10
C LEU A 48 4.31 -5.85 3.49
N PHE A 49 5.25 -5.36 4.30
CA PHE A 49 6.36 -4.54 3.81
C PHE A 49 7.37 -5.31 2.96
N ALA A 50 7.29 -6.63 2.93
CA ALA A 50 8.12 -7.49 2.07
C ALA A 50 7.49 -7.72 0.69
N THR A 51 6.31 -7.17 0.43
CA THR A 51 5.58 -7.36 -0.82
C THR A 51 5.57 -6.10 -1.66
N LYS A 52 5.55 -6.27 -2.99
CA LYS A 52 5.40 -5.18 -3.95
C LYS A 52 4.08 -5.29 -4.66
N TRP A 53 3.42 -4.15 -4.82
CA TRP A 53 2.13 -4.04 -5.50
C TRP A 53 2.19 -2.90 -6.51
N ARG A 54 1.50 -3.06 -7.61
CA ARG A 54 1.37 -2.03 -8.63
C ARG A 54 -0.02 -1.43 -8.56
N ILE A 55 -0.09 -0.12 -8.46
CA ILE A 55 -1.35 0.61 -8.44
C ILE A 55 -1.48 1.37 -9.75
N LYS A 56 -2.57 1.15 -10.45
CA LYS A 56 -2.91 1.81 -11.70
C LYS A 56 -4.27 2.48 -11.58
N THR A 57 -4.52 3.43 -12.46
CA THR A 57 -5.87 3.95 -12.65
C THR A 57 -6.54 3.21 -13.80
N VAL A 58 -7.82 2.92 -13.64
CA VAL A 58 -8.65 2.31 -14.69
C VAL A 58 -9.91 3.13 -14.85
N GLU A 59 -10.35 3.28 -16.08
CA GLU A 59 -11.59 3.96 -16.39
C GLU A 59 -12.77 3.07 -16.08
N GLU A 60 -13.73 3.62 -15.35
CA GLU A 60 -15.02 2.97 -15.08
C GLU A 60 -16.13 3.91 -15.54
N SER A 61 -17.23 3.35 -16.03
CA SER A 61 -18.37 4.13 -16.47
C SER A 61 -19.68 3.43 -16.15
N ASN A 62 -20.72 4.23 -16.00
CA ASN A 62 -22.09 3.76 -15.88
C ASN A 62 -23.01 4.81 -16.52
N GLU A 63 -24.31 4.69 -16.30
CA GLU A 63 -25.31 5.60 -16.85
C GLU A 63 -25.14 7.04 -16.34
N LEU A 64 -24.53 7.22 -15.17
CA LEU A 64 -24.34 8.52 -14.54
C LEU A 64 -23.07 9.23 -14.97
N GLY A 65 -22.14 8.55 -15.62
CA GLY A 65 -20.91 9.19 -16.09
C GLY A 65 -19.72 8.25 -16.11
N THR A 66 -18.54 8.84 -16.27
CA THR A 66 -17.26 8.15 -16.35
C THR A 66 -16.33 8.71 -15.28
N TRP A 67 -15.59 7.82 -14.64
CA TRP A 67 -14.59 8.19 -13.64
C TRP A 67 -13.40 7.23 -13.69
N TYR A 68 -12.33 7.57 -13.00
CA TYR A 68 -11.17 6.69 -12.85
C TYR A 68 -11.16 6.08 -11.45
N ASN A 69 -10.90 4.79 -11.39
CA ASN A 69 -10.73 4.06 -10.14
C ASN A 69 -9.32 3.47 -10.08
N LEU A 70 -8.97 2.95 -8.94
CA LEU A 70 -7.67 2.30 -8.74
C LEU A 70 -7.78 0.81 -9.02
N ASN A 71 -6.71 0.25 -9.56
CA ASN A 71 -6.54 -1.20 -9.69
C ASN A 71 -5.20 -1.58 -9.06
N VAL A 72 -5.23 -2.57 -8.18
CA VAL A 72 -4.04 -3.02 -7.46
C VAL A 72 -3.69 -4.42 -7.96
N GLU A 73 -2.45 -4.58 -8.40
CA GLU A 73 -1.93 -5.83 -8.91
C GLU A 73 -0.77 -6.32 -8.05
N LYS A 74 -0.74 -7.61 -7.76
CA LYS A 74 0.42 -8.23 -7.11
C LYS A 74 1.59 -8.25 -8.08
N VAL A 75 2.74 -7.76 -7.64
CA VAL A 75 3.98 -7.84 -8.42
C VAL A 75 4.83 -9.00 -7.93
N ASP A 76 5.40 -8.90 -6.73
CA ASP A 76 6.25 -9.94 -6.16
C ASP A 76 6.69 -9.53 -4.75
N LEU A 77 7.64 -10.29 -4.21
CA LEU A 77 8.33 -9.90 -3.00
C LEU A 77 9.37 -8.81 -3.31
N VAL A 78 9.74 -8.06 -2.29
CA VAL A 78 10.85 -7.10 -2.38
C VAL A 78 12.13 -7.89 -2.66
N ASP A 79 12.88 -7.47 -3.67
CA ASP A 79 14.01 -8.20 -4.22
C ASP A 79 15.37 -7.69 -3.75
N THR A 80 15.45 -6.55 -3.08
CA THR A 80 16.69 -6.01 -2.55
C THR A 80 16.63 -5.85 -1.04
N LYS A 81 17.73 -6.15 -0.37
CA LYS A 81 17.82 -6.00 1.08
C LYS A 81 17.68 -4.55 1.50
N ALA A 82 18.25 -3.63 0.75
CA ALA A 82 18.17 -2.20 1.04
C ALA A 82 16.71 -1.71 1.04
N LEU A 83 15.93 -2.10 0.03
CA LEU A 83 14.53 -1.75 -0.06
C LEU A 83 13.71 -2.42 1.05
N PHE A 84 14.01 -3.67 1.35
CA PHE A 84 13.36 -4.40 2.44
C PHE A 84 13.60 -3.70 3.79
N ASP A 85 14.83 -3.34 4.08
CA ASP A 85 15.20 -2.67 5.33
C ASP A 85 14.55 -1.29 5.44
N GLU A 86 14.47 -0.56 4.33
CA GLU A 86 13.81 0.74 4.27
C GLU A 86 12.30 0.61 4.51
N ALA A 87 11.65 -0.35 3.90
CA ALA A 87 10.23 -0.60 4.09
C ALA A 87 9.93 -1.05 5.52
N LYS A 88 10.78 -1.89 6.09
CA LYS A 88 10.66 -2.34 7.47
C LYS A 88 10.81 -1.17 8.45
N SER A 89 11.77 -0.30 8.20
CA SER A 89 12.00 0.91 9.00
C SER A 89 10.80 1.86 8.92
N PHE A 90 10.24 2.05 7.74
CA PHE A 90 9.03 2.85 7.54
C PHE A 90 7.85 2.29 8.33
N ARG A 91 7.64 0.97 8.26
CA ARG A 91 6.57 0.33 9.03
C ARG A 91 6.76 0.56 10.53
N SER A 92 7.98 0.45 11.02
CA SER A 92 8.28 0.71 12.43
C SER A 92 7.93 2.15 12.81
N SER A 93 8.25 3.12 11.95
CA SER A 93 7.90 4.52 12.17
C SER A 93 6.37 4.72 12.23
N VAL A 94 5.63 4.08 11.33
CA VAL A 94 4.15 4.14 11.34
C VAL A 94 3.60 3.54 12.63
N MET A 95 4.11 2.40 13.06
CA MET A 95 3.66 1.75 14.29
C MET A 95 3.98 2.57 15.54
N LYS A 96 5.06 3.33 15.52
CA LYS A 96 5.42 4.25 16.62
C LYS A 96 4.68 5.59 16.54
N GLY A 97 3.94 5.83 15.47
CA GLY A 97 3.19 7.06 15.27
C GLY A 97 3.95 8.21 14.61
N GLU A 98 5.20 8.01 14.23
CA GLU A 98 6.02 9.07 13.61
C GLU A 98 5.47 9.52 12.26
N ALA A 99 5.16 8.57 11.38
CA ALA A 99 4.58 8.88 10.07
C ALA A 99 3.15 9.39 10.18
N LYS A 100 2.41 8.95 11.19
CA LYS A 100 1.05 9.39 11.47
C LYS A 100 1.01 10.87 11.85
N ALA A 101 2.04 11.38 12.51
CA ALA A 101 2.11 12.78 12.92
C ALA A 101 1.99 13.75 11.73
N VAL A 102 2.47 13.37 10.56
CA VAL A 102 2.33 14.19 9.34
C VAL A 102 0.86 14.30 8.94
N ALA A 103 0.12 13.21 8.94
CA ALA A 103 -1.30 13.20 8.62
C ALA A 103 -2.11 13.97 9.67
N GLU A 104 -1.79 13.84 10.94
CA GLU A 104 -2.43 14.57 12.02
C GLU A 104 -2.20 16.08 11.89
N ASN A 105 -1.01 16.49 11.50
CA ASN A 105 -0.71 17.90 11.27
C ASN A 105 -1.54 18.47 10.14
N LEU A 106 -1.72 17.72 9.05
CA LEU A 106 -2.58 18.13 7.95
C LEU A 106 -4.04 18.27 8.39
N GLU A 107 -4.52 17.35 9.19
CA GLU A 107 -5.86 17.43 9.76
C GLU A 107 -6.01 18.62 10.69
N GLY A 108 -5.00 18.90 11.51
CA GLY A 108 -4.97 20.06 12.39
C GLY A 108 -5.00 21.37 11.64
N GLU A 109 -4.32 21.46 10.51
CA GLU A 109 -4.33 22.64 9.64
C GLU A 109 -5.70 22.85 8.98
N GLN A 110 -6.39 21.77 8.66
CA GLN A 110 -7.72 21.82 8.06
C GLN A 110 -8.83 22.12 9.07
N ALA A 111 -8.56 21.92 10.32
CA ALA A 111 -9.53 22.14 11.39
C ALA A 111 -9.44 23.59 11.86
N PRO A 112 -10.41 24.44 11.53
CA PRO A 112 -10.36 25.87 11.82
C PRO A 112 -10.80 26.21 13.25
N PHE A 113 -10.33 25.46 14.17
CA PHE A 113 -10.74 25.65 15.57
C PHE A 113 -9.63 25.85 16.52
#